data_c8f845869c3dc4cc0d2413e26ea53d64
#
_entry.id   c8f845869c3dc4cc0d2413e26ea53d64
#
_cell.length_a   1.000
_cell.length_b   1.000
_cell.length_c   1.000
_cell.angle_alpha   90.00
_cell.angle_beta   90.00
_cell.angle_gamma   90.00
#
_symmetry.space_group_name_H-M   'P 1'
#
loop_
_entity.id
_entity.type
_entity.pdbx_description
1 polymer ?
#
loop_
_entity_poly.entity_id
_entity_poly.type
_entity_poly.pdbx_seq_one_letter_code
_entity_poly.pdbx_strand_id
1 'polypeptide(L)'
;MNIPELLRLLHNLIRLGTIAEVDHRAARVRVKTGELLTDWLPWLEGRAGTTRDWDPPTKGEQVILFSPGGDPANGVVLTGIFSDAHAAPSSAPNVIGRWLPDGTRIEYDHAKNRLFIDCVGPIEIKAEGTVTVDAPLIKHNQGTGVVTQQHICHFTGNPHGDGSSTVKAGK
;
A
#
# COMPACT_ATOMS: atom_id res chain seq x y z
N MET A 1 -44.41 10.80 5.77
CA MET A 1 -43.09 11.34 6.12
C MET A 1 -43.22 12.85 6.15
N ASN A 2 -42.84 13.50 7.24
CA ASN A 2 -42.90 14.95 7.35
C ASN A 2 -41.59 15.61 6.86
N ILE A 3 -41.60 16.91 6.59
CA ILE A 3 -40.43 17.65 6.05
C ILE A 3 -39.19 17.56 6.96
N PRO A 4 -39.29 17.74 8.30
CA PRO A 4 -38.14 17.58 9.19
C PRO A 4 -37.47 16.20 9.11
N GLU A 5 -38.26 15.15 9.03
CA GLU A 5 -37.74 13.78 8.89
C GLU A 5 -37.08 13.55 7.55
N LEU A 6 -37.64 14.06 6.46
CA LEU A 6 -37.02 14.02 5.14
C LEU A 6 -35.68 14.74 5.13
N LEU A 7 -35.58 15.92 5.74
CA LEU A 7 -34.34 16.68 5.84
C LEU A 7 -33.29 15.93 6.68
N ARG A 8 -33.67 15.30 7.79
CA ARG A 8 -32.78 14.50 8.62
C ARG A 8 -32.18 13.34 7.82
N LEU A 9 -33.00 12.59 7.08
CA LEU A 9 -32.56 11.49 6.24
C LEU A 9 -31.63 11.99 5.14
N LEU A 10 -31.97 13.10 4.50
CA LEU A 10 -31.16 13.71 3.45
C LEU A 10 -29.76 14.13 3.96
N HIS A 11 -29.70 14.78 5.14
CA HIS A 11 -28.43 15.20 5.75
C HIS A 11 -27.58 14.02 6.22
N ASN A 12 -28.18 12.86 6.43
CA ASN A 12 -27.48 11.66 6.83
C ASN A 12 -26.93 10.85 5.63
N LEU A 13 -27.39 11.10 4.40
CA LEU A 13 -26.95 10.32 3.24
C LEU A 13 -25.43 10.32 3.04
N ILE A 14 -24.81 11.47 3.25
CA ILE A 14 -23.35 11.66 3.10
C ILE A 14 -22.87 12.53 4.26
N ARG A 15 -21.92 12.02 5.03
CA ARG A 15 -21.34 12.73 6.18
C ARG A 15 -19.83 12.57 6.20
N LEU A 16 -19.12 13.60 6.60
CA LEU A 16 -17.72 13.50 6.98
C LEU A 16 -17.61 12.96 8.42
N GLY A 17 -16.61 12.15 8.65
CA GLY A 17 -16.30 11.60 9.98
C GLY A 17 -14.84 11.21 10.10
N THR A 18 -14.49 10.64 11.23
CA THR A 18 -13.17 10.09 11.53
C THR A 18 -13.30 8.67 12.05
N ILE A 19 -12.36 7.81 11.72
CA ILE A 19 -12.28 6.46 12.27
C ILE A 19 -12.05 6.53 13.79
N ALA A 20 -12.97 6.01 14.54
CA ALA A 20 -12.88 5.93 16.01
C ALA A 20 -12.26 4.61 16.47
N GLU A 21 -12.67 3.51 15.85
CA GLU A 21 -12.26 2.15 16.19
C GLU A 21 -12.16 1.30 14.91
N VAL A 22 -11.23 0.32 14.90
CA VAL A 22 -11.04 -0.65 13.82
C VAL A 22 -11.05 -2.06 14.39
N ASP A 23 -11.89 -2.94 13.84
CA ASP A 23 -11.85 -4.38 14.07
C ASP A 23 -11.29 -5.06 12.81
N HIS A 24 -10.00 -5.37 12.82
CA HIS A 24 -9.31 -6.01 11.69
C HIS A 24 -9.82 -7.43 11.44
N ARG A 25 -10.28 -8.16 12.47
CA ARG A 25 -10.78 -9.53 12.33
C ARG A 25 -12.12 -9.58 11.63
N ALA A 26 -13.01 -8.65 11.98
CA ALA A 26 -14.33 -8.55 11.36
C ALA A 26 -14.32 -7.74 10.05
N ALA A 27 -13.21 -7.05 9.73
CA ALA A 27 -13.11 -6.05 8.68
C ALA A 27 -14.21 -5.00 8.82
N ARG A 28 -14.25 -4.33 9.98
CA ARG A 28 -15.25 -3.32 10.34
C ARG A 28 -14.59 -2.14 11.04
N VAL A 29 -15.22 -0.99 10.90
CA VAL A 29 -14.82 0.25 11.59
C VAL A 29 -16.03 0.91 12.27
N ARG A 30 -15.75 1.75 13.27
CA ARG A 30 -16.73 2.70 13.82
C ARG A 30 -16.28 4.10 13.48
N VAL A 31 -17.21 4.92 13.06
CA VAL A 31 -16.98 6.29 12.62
C VAL A 31 -17.62 7.28 13.59
N LYS A 32 -16.84 8.26 14.03
CA LYS A 32 -17.36 9.43 14.74
C LYS A 32 -17.68 10.53 13.75
N THR A 33 -18.93 11.01 13.74
CA THR A 33 -19.39 12.10 12.90
C THR A 33 -20.30 13.06 13.71
N GLY A 34 -19.77 14.22 14.09
CA GLY A 34 -20.39 15.07 15.11
C GLY A 34 -20.51 14.33 16.44
N GLU A 35 -21.71 14.32 17.02
CA GLU A 35 -21.97 13.57 18.25
C GLU A 35 -22.29 12.09 18.04
N LEU A 36 -22.48 11.66 16.80
CA LEU A 36 -22.80 10.27 16.48
C LEU A 36 -21.52 9.43 16.44
N LEU A 37 -21.52 8.30 17.16
CA LEU A 37 -20.62 7.18 16.96
C LEU A 37 -21.43 6.05 16.34
N THR A 38 -21.03 5.61 15.14
CA THR A 38 -21.74 4.55 14.41
C THR A 38 -21.58 3.18 15.09
N ASP A 39 -22.38 2.23 14.69
CA ASP A 39 -22.08 0.82 14.90
C ASP A 39 -20.95 0.36 13.94
N TRP A 40 -20.62 -0.92 13.92
CA TRP A 40 -19.59 -1.52 13.11
C TRP A 40 -19.98 -1.58 11.62
N LEU A 41 -19.30 -0.80 10.80
CA LEU A 41 -19.59 -0.61 9.37
C LEU A 41 -18.47 -1.19 8.51
N PRO A 42 -18.77 -1.66 7.29
CA PRO A 42 -17.75 -2.01 6.32
C PRO A 42 -17.07 -0.75 5.74
N TRP A 43 -15.80 -0.90 5.35
CA TRP A 43 -15.14 0.11 4.53
C TRP A 43 -14.98 -0.38 3.09
N LEU A 44 -14.77 0.56 2.16
CA LEU A 44 -14.51 0.28 0.76
C LEU A 44 -13.02 0.01 0.54
N GLU A 45 -12.74 -1.05 -0.21
CA GLU A 45 -11.43 -1.40 -0.76
C GLU A 45 -11.46 -1.27 -2.29
N GLY A 46 -10.27 -1.21 -2.92
CA GLY A 46 -10.17 -1.19 -4.37
C GLY A 46 -10.80 -2.44 -5.01
N ARG A 47 -10.58 -3.60 -4.41
CA ARG A 47 -11.16 -4.90 -4.83
C ARG A 47 -11.56 -5.74 -3.63
N ALA A 48 -12.75 -6.34 -3.67
CA ALA A 48 -13.29 -7.19 -2.60
C ALA A 48 -14.01 -8.45 -3.14
N GLY A 49 -13.57 -8.98 -4.29
CA GLY A 49 -14.09 -10.20 -4.92
C GLY A 49 -13.16 -11.40 -4.75
N THR A 50 -12.91 -12.15 -5.83
CA THR A 50 -11.87 -13.19 -5.88
C THR A 50 -10.47 -12.59 -5.78
N THR A 51 -10.22 -11.47 -6.44
CA THR A 51 -9.09 -10.58 -6.15
C THR A 51 -9.50 -9.64 -5.02
N ARG A 52 -8.64 -9.48 -4.02
CA ARG A 52 -8.91 -8.69 -2.82
C ARG A 52 -7.72 -7.83 -2.49
N ASP A 53 -7.98 -6.56 -2.18
CA ASP A 53 -7.03 -5.65 -1.57
C ASP A 53 -7.22 -5.69 -0.05
N TRP A 54 -6.17 -5.41 0.70
CA TRP A 54 -6.20 -5.28 2.14
C TRP A 54 -5.35 -4.10 2.56
N ASP A 55 -6.01 -3.00 2.89
CA ASP A 55 -5.40 -1.75 3.35
C ASP A 55 -6.29 -1.14 4.44
N PRO A 56 -6.25 -1.70 5.66
CA PRO A 56 -7.18 -1.32 6.70
C PRO A 56 -6.98 0.14 7.13
N PRO A 57 -8.07 0.89 7.33
CA PRO A 57 -7.98 2.27 7.80
C PRO A 57 -7.45 2.33 9.22
N THR A 58 -6.90 3.49 9.58
CA THR A 58 -6.33 3.73 10.88
C THR A 58 -7.20 4.67 11.74
N LYS A 59 -7.10 4.54 13.07
CA LYS A 59 -7.81 5.44 13.99
C LYS A 59 -7.38 6.89 13.74
N GLY A 60 -8.37 7.79 13.65
CA GLY A 60 -8.16 9.22 13.39
C GLY A 60 -8.19 9.58 11.90
N GLU A 61 -8.21 8.61 11.00
CA GLU A 61 -8.31 8.84 9.56
C GLU A 61 -9.65 9.49 9.20
N GLN A 62 -9.62 10.52 8.35
CA GLN A 62 -10.81 11.20 7.88
C GLN A 62 -11.47 10.42 6.75
N VAL A 63 -12.78 10.28 6.83
CA VAL A 63 -13.56 9.42 5.95
C VAL A 63 -14.89 10.06 5.55
N ILE A 64 -15.48 9.52 4.47
CA ILE A 64 -16.89 9.76 4.13
C ILE A 64 -17.71 8.56 4.58
N LEU A 65 -18.79 8.83 5.31
CA LEU A 65 -19.84 7.88 5.63
C LEU A 65 -20.97 8.05 4.62
N PHE A 66 -21.22 7.02 3.82
CA PHE A 66 -22.41 6.89 2.99
C PHE A 66 -23.46 6.10 3.75
N SER A 67 -24.66 6.66 3.89
CA SER A 67 -25.77 6.03 4.62
C SER A 67 -26.97 5.86 3.69
N PRO A 68 -27.11 4.70 3.01
CA PRO A 68 -28.24 4.46 2.14
C PRO A 68 -29.59 4.65 2.87
N GLY A 69 -30.49 5.41 2.24
CA GLY A 69 -31.76 5.79 2.86
C GLY A 69 -31.65 6.75 4.05
N GLY A 70 -30.46 7.32 4.32
CA GLY A 70 -30.20 8.22 5.43
C GLY A 70 -30.11 7.54 6.80
N ASP A 71 -29.89 6.22 6.83
CA ASP A 71 -29.69 5.43 8.04
C ASP A 71 -28.22 5.10 8.25
N PRO A 72 -27.52 5.74 9.21
CA PRO A 72 -26.12 5.48 9.51
C PRO A 72 -25.82 4.03 9.98
N ALA A 73 -26.81 3.29 10.46
CA ALA A 73 -26.62 1.89 10.88
C ALA A 73 -26.33 0.95 9.71
N ASN A 74 -26.76 1.32 8.50
CA ASN A 74 -26.51 0.60 7.26
C ASN A 74 -25.43 1.29 6.39
N GLY A 75 -24.55 2.08 7.00
CA GLY A 75 -23.54 2.88 6.33
C GLY A 75 -22.41 2.06 5.74
N VAL A 76 -21.70 2.69 4.79
CA VAL A 76 -20.45 2.21 4.19
C VAL A 76 -19.44 3.34 4.25
N VAL A 77 -18.20 3.02 4.59
CA VAL A 77 -17.13 4.00 4.82
C VAL A 77 -16.19 4.07 3.65
N LEU A 78 -15.98 5.26 3.08
CA LEU A 78 -14.96 5.55 2.09
C LEU A 78 -13.78 6.26 2.75
N THR A 79 -12.60 5.67 2.67
CA THR A 79 -11.32 6.14 3.19
C THR A 79 -10.57 7.03 2.19
N GLY A 80 -9.40 7.55 2.57
CA GLY A 80 -8.48 8.23 1.65
C GLY A 80 -8.66 9.75 1.57
N ILE A 81 -9.09 10.42 2.64
CA ILE A 81 -9.14 11.88 2.73
C ILE A 81 -7.97 12.37 3.57
N PHE A 82 -7.09 13.18 2.97
CA PHE A 82 -6.04 13.87 3.71
C PHE A 82 -6.61 14.88 4.70
N SER A 83 -5.98 15.00 5.85
CA SER A 83 -6.39 15.90 6.93
C SER A 83 -5.15 16.47 7.63
N ASP A 84 -5.34 17.43 8.53
CA ASP A 84 -4.22 17.97 9.33
C ASP A 84 -3.53 16.90 10.17
N ALA A 85 -4.26 15.88 10.62
CA ALA A 85 -3.70 14.75 11.36
C ALA A 85 -2.98 13.73 10.46
N HIS A 86 -3.40 13.61 9.20
CA HIS A 86 -2.86 12.70 8.19
C HIS A 86 -2.65 13.46 6.89
N ALA A 87 -1.58 14.26 6.84
CA ALA A 87 -1.26 15.09 5.69
C ALA A 87 -0.82 14.28 4.46
N ALA A 88 -0.96 14.87 3.28
CA ALA A 88 -0.45 14.27 2.05
C ALA A 88 1.07 14.01 2.14
N PRO A 89 1.55 12.82 1.79
CA PRO A 89 2.97 12.44 1.94
C PRO A 89 3.87 13.11 0.90
N SER A 90 3.33 13.67 -0.16
CA SER A 90 4.06 14.33 -1.24
C SER A 90 3.25 15.45 -1.88
N SER A 91 3.94 16.46 -2.39
CA SER A 91 3.38 17.50 -3.27
C SER A 91 3.87 17.39 -4.72
N ALA A 92 4.62 16.35 -5.06
CA ALA A 92 5.21 16.17 -6.38
C ALA A 92 4.14 15.71 -7.40
N PRO A 93 3.83 16.49 -8.47
CA PRO A 93 2.73 16.17 -9.39
C PRO A 93 3.04 14.96 -10.29
N ASN A 94 4.32 14.57 -10.40
CA ASN A 94 4.77 13.51 -11.30
C ASN A 94 5.05 12.19 -10.56
N VAL A 95 4.68 12.08 -9.28
CA VAL A 95 4.93 10.91 -8.45
C VAL A 95 3.62 10.24 -8.07
N ILE A 96 3.55 8.94 -8.30
CA ILE A 96 2.51 8.06 -7.80
C ILE A 96 3.19 7.10 -6.83
N GLY A 97 2.61 6.89 -5.64
CA GLY A 97 3.27 6.00 -4.69
C GLY A 97 2.44 5.65 -3.46
N ARG A 98 3.05 4.82 -2.64
CA ARG A 98 2.54 4.41 -1.33
C ARG A 98 3.64 4.60 -0.29
N TRP A 99 3.28 5.24 0.81
CA TRP A 99 4.15 5.50 1.97
C TRP A 99 3.60 4.75 3.16
N LEU A 100 4.44 3.94 3.78
CA LEU A 100 4.07 3.10 4.91
C LEU A 100 4.52 3.73 6.24
N PRO A 101 3.89 3.35 7.37
CA PRO A 101 4.16 3.97 8.67
C PRO A 101 5.60 3.80 9.18
N ASP A 102 6.31 2.76 8.73
CA ASP A 102 7.71 2.47 9.08
C ASP A 102 8.74 3.28 8.26
N GLY A 103 8.27 4.08 7.29
CA GLY A 103 9.11 4.82 6.35
C GLY A 103 9.38 4.10 5.03
N THR A 104 8.96 2.84 4.89
CA THR A 104 9.00 2.14 3.60
C THR A 104 8.13 2.87 2.58
N ARG A 105 8.64 3.00 1.35
CA ARG A 105 7.89 3.62 0.26
C ARG A 105 8.11 2.90 -1.07
N ILE A 106 7.06 2.91 -1.88
CA ILE A 106 7.06 2.44 -3.26
C ILE A 106 6.54 3.58 -4.11
N GLU A 107 7.36 4.10 -5.01
CA GLU A 107 6.98 5.25 -5.83
C GLU A 107 7.39 5.06 -7.29
N TYR A 108 6.60 5.61 -8.20
CA TYR A 108 6.94 5.75 -9.61
C TYR A 108 6.94 7.24 -9.98
N ASP A 109 8.10 7.74 -10.39
CA ASP A 109 8.28 9.11 -10.91
C ASP A 109 8.23 9.05 -12.44
N HIS A 110 7.12 9.48 -13.02
CA HIS A 110 6.94 9.40 -14.47
C HIS A 110 7.69 10.50 -15.24
N ALA A 111 8.17 11.54 -14.61
CA ALA A 111 9.06 12.52 -15.23
C ALA A 111 10.49 11.99 -15.38
N LYS A 112 10.91 11.12 -14.47
CA LYS A 112 12.23 10.46 -14.46
C LYS A 112 12.17 9.03 -14.98
N ASN A 113 10.99 8.49 -15.32
CA ASN A 113 10.76 7.10 -15.69
C ASN A 113 11.38 6.12 -14.69
N ARG A 114 11.22 6.37 -13.39
CA ARG A 114 11.89 5.61 -12.33
C ARG A 114 10.88 4.99 -11.38
N LEU A 115 10.91 3.65 -11.27
CA LEU A 115 10.34 2.93 -10.15
C LEU A 115 11.37 2.88 -9.00
N PHE A 116 10.98 3.24 -7.80
CA PHE A 116 11.82 3.24 -6.62
C PHE A 116 11.11 2.51 -5.47
N ILE A 117 11.80 1.55 -4.88
CA ILE A 117 11.36 0.80 -3.70
C ILE A 117 12.43 1.03 -2.64
N ASP A 118 12.03 1.70 -1.56
CA ASP A 118 12.86 2.00 -0.40
C ASP A 118 12.26 1.28 0.80
N CYS A 119 12.85 0.16 1.18
CA CYS A 119 12.32 -0.71 2.22
C CYS A 119 13.22 -0.63 3.46
N VAL A 120 12.63 -0.31 4.61
CA VAL A 120 13.33 -0.22 5.90
C VAL A 120 13.77 -1.61 6.39
N GLY A 121 13.02 -2.66 6.03
CA GLY A 121 13.30 -4.05 6.37
C GLY A 121 13.82 -4.87 5.18
N PRO A 122 13.86 -6.21 5.31
CA PRO A 122 14.24 -7.11 4.22
C PRO A 122 13.26 -7.05 3.04
N ILE A 123 13.77 -7.30 1.84
CA ILE A 123 12.95 -7.56 0.65
C ILE A 123 13.12 -9.03 0.29
N GLU A 124 12.03 -9.78 0.31
CA GLU A 124 11.99 -11.19 -0.06
C GLU A 124 11.19 -11.36 -1.37
N ILE A 125 11.81 -11.98 -2.37
CA ILE A 125 11.16 -12.34 -3.63
C ILE A 125 11.19 -13.86 -3.73
N LYS A 126 10.01 -14.49 -3.66
CA LYS A 126 9.84 -15.94 -3.78
C LYS A 126 8.94 -16.25 -4.97
N ALA A 127 9.37 -17.15 -5.83
CA ALA A 127 8.59 -17.66 -6.95
C ALA A 127 8.74 -19.18 -7.04
N GLU A 128 7.68 -19.89 -7.44
CA GLU A 128 7.75 -21.32 -7.78
C GLU A 128 8.37 -21.53 -9.15
N GLY A 129 8.28 -20.52 -10.03
CA GLY A 129 8.91 -20.51 -11.35
C GLY A 129 10.14 -19.62 -11.42
N THR A 130 10.54 -19.27 -12.62
CA THR A 130 11.72 -18.44 -12.88
C THR A 130 11.47 -16.98 -12.50
N VAL A 131 12.45 -16.33 -11.87
CA VAL A 131 12.54 -14.88 -11.75
C VAL A 131 13.49 -14.37 -12.81
N THR A 132 13.00 -13.55 -13.73
CA THR A 132 13.80 -12.92 -14.76
C THR A 132 14.06 -11.46 -14.41
N VAL A 133 15.33 -11.05 -14.44
CA VAL A 133 15.74 -9.64 -14.32
C VAL A 133 16.57 -9.32 -15.54
N ASP A 134 16.06 -8.45 -16.41
CA ASP A 134 16.71 -8.04 -17.65
C ASP A 134 16.95 -6.54 -17.65
N ALA A 135 18.21 -6.15 -17.79
CA ALA A 135 18.64 -4.76 -17.87
C ALA A 135 20.05 -4.68 -18.49
N PRO A 136 20.40 -3.56 -19.16
CA PRO A 136 21.76 -3.35 -19.68
C PRO A 136 22.84 -3.47 -18.62
N LEU A 137 22.51 -3.17 -17.35
CA LEU A 137 23.41 -3.29 -16.20
C LEU A 137 22.63 -3.61 -14.93
N ILE A 138 23.01 -4.69 -14.25
CA ILE A 138 22.48 -5.07 -12.96
C ILE A 138 23.58 -4.85 -11.91
N LYS A 139 23.31 -4.00 -10.91
CA LYS A 139 24.23 -3.71 -9.81
C LYS A 139 23.75 -4.41 -8.55
N HIS A 140 24.54 -5.33 -8.02
CA HIS A 140 24.32 -5.93 -6.72
C HIS A 140 25.22 -5.25 -5.68
N ASN A 141 24.64 -4.75 -4.58
CA ASN A 141 25.35 -4.13 -3.46
C ASN A 141 26.37 -3.05 -3.88
N GLN A 142 26.03 -2.26 -4.91
CA GLN A 142 26.90 -1.24 -5.51
C GLN A 142 28.29 -1.78 -5.98
N GLY A 143 28.42 -3.10 -6.08
CA GLY A 143 29.64 -3.76 -6.49
C GLY A 143 29.97 -3.61 -7.97
N THR A 144 31.21 -3.94 -8.35
CA THR A 144 31.72 -3.82 -9.73
C THR A 144 31.53 -5.08 -10.55
N GLY A 145 31.43 -6.25 -9.93
CA GLY A 145 31.21 -7.51 -10.63
C GLY A 145 30.91 -8.65 -9.68
N VAL A 146 30.18 -9.66 -10.17
CA VAL A 146 29.92 -10.90 -9.45
C VAL A 146 30.82 -11.97 -10.03
N VAL A 147 31.73 -12.51 -9.23
CA VAL A 147 32.52 -13.69 -9.55
C VAL A 147 31.82 -14.90 -8.96
N THR A 148 31.48 -15.87 -9.81
CA THR A 148 30.90 -17.16 -9.36
C THR A 148 31.99 -18.22 -9.30
N GLN A 149 31.78 -19.30 -8.52
CA GLN A 149 32.74 -20.42 -8.47
C GLN A 149 32.93 -21.13 -9.82
N GLN A 150 32.00 -20.98 -10.76
CA GLN A 150 32.13 -21.54 -12.12
C GLN A 150 32.94 -20.64 -13.07
N HIS A 151 33.30 -19.43 -12.64
CA HIS A 151 34.14 -18.54 -13.42
C HIS A 151 35.56 -19.08 -13.50
N ILE A 152 36.06 -19.32 -14.68
CA ILE A 152 37.44 -19.77 -14.90
C ILE A 152 38.39 -18.59 -14.80
N CYS A 153 39.35 -18.70 -13.90
CA CYS A 153 40.41 -17.70 -13.77
C CYS A 153 41.26 -17.63 -15.04
N HIS A 154 41.36 -16.46 -15.64
CA HIS A 154 42.15 -16.27 -16.84
C HIS A 154 43.65 -16.59 -16.67
N PHE A 155 44.20 -16.40 -15.48
CA PHE A 155 45.62 -16.63 -15.18
C PHE A 155 45.95 -18.07 -14.80
N THR A 156 45.06 -18.73 -14.04
CA THR A 156 45.31 -20.07 -13.51
C THR A 156 44.63 -21.18 -14.28
N GLY A 157 43.62 -20.85 -15.11
CA GLY A 157 42.80 -21.81 -15.84
C GLY A 157 41.87 -22.64 -14.92
N ASN A 158 41.81 -22.33 -13.63
CA ASN A 158 40.99 -23.04 -12.64
C ASN A 158 39.76 -22.22 -12.23
N PRO A 159 38.69 -22.85 -11.74
CA PRO A 159 37.56 -22.13 -11.13
C PRO A 159 38.00 -21.27 -9.94
N HIS A 160 37.31 -20.12 -9.74
CA HIS A 160 37.54 -19.28 -8.57
C HIS A 160 36.96 -19.93 -7.31
N GLY A 161 37.81 -20.44 -6.42
CA GLY A 161 37.39 -21.08 -5.17
C GLY A 161 36.75 -20.13 -4.15
N ASP A 162 37.01 -18.84 -4.29
CA ASP A 162 36.47 -17.75 -3.45
C ASP A 162 35.23 -17.08 -4.07
N GLY A 163 34.75 -17.58 -5.22
CA GLY A 163 33.55 -17.09 -5.87
C GLY A 163 32.26 -17.54 -5.14
N SER A 164 31.14 -16.87 -5.43
CA SER A 164 29.84 -17.23 -4.86
C SER A 164 29.37 -18.60 -5.33
N SER A 165 29.05 -19.47 -4.38
CA SER A 165 28.42 -20.78 -4.65
C SER A 165 26.90 -20.67 -4.87
N THR A 166 26.30 -19.57 -4.41
CA THR A 166 24.83 -19.35 -4.41
C THR A 166 24.35 -18.45 -5.53
N VAL A 167 25.25 -17.64 -6.12
CA VAL A 167 24.95 -16.81 -7.31
C VAL A 167 25.41 -17.56 -8.55
N LYS A 168 24.50 -17.85 -9.47
CA LYS A 168 24.78 -18.37 -10.80
C LYS A 168 24.52 -17.27 -11.81
N ALA A 169 25.57 -16.78 -12.46
CA ALA A 169 25.46 -15.83 -13.56
C ALA A 169 25.67 -16.60 -14.88
N GLY A 170 24.65 -16.62 -15.73
CA GLY A 170 24.71 -17.16 -17.07
C GLY A 170 25.34 -16.15 -18.06
N LYS A 171 25.82 -16.66 -19.22
CA LYS A 171 26.14 -15.82 -20.38
C LYS A 171 24.88 -15.47 -21.13
#